data_e945baec9a311958c19c139f9426d31d
#
_entry.id   e945baec9a311958c19c139f9426d31d
#
_cell.length_a   1.000
_cell.length_b   1.000
_cell.length_c   1.000
_cell.angle_alpha   90.00
_cell.angle_beta   90.00
_cell.angle_gamma   90.00
#
_symmetry.space_group_name_H-M   'P 1'
#
loop_
_entity.id
_entity.type
_entity.pdbx_description
1 polymer ?
#
loop_
_entity_poly.entity_id
_entity_poly.type
_entity_poly.pdbx_seq_one_letter_code
_entity_poly.pdbx_strand_id
1 'polypeptide(L)'
;DLDGALKGHGVNAAKIKEICESVNVPVQTGGGIRTMEDIEAKLACGIDRVIIGTKAVSDSEFVKRAVDKYGKKIVIGIDAKDGMVAIEGWEKTSDFTAVEFAKKMVNIGVQTIVYTDIATDGTLAGPNVNAMAEMASAVNADIIASGGVGSLDHIKSLVTTGVEGVIVGKALYTDKVDLTEAIKAVK
;
A
#
# COMPACT_ATOMS: atom_id res chain seq x y z
N ASP A 1 6.96 -4.83 -6.45
CA ASP A 1 7.96 -5.88 -6.71
C ASP A 1 7.46 -7.21 -6.13
N LEU A 2 6.51 -7.87 -6.82
CA LEU A 2 5.91 -9.12 -6.35
C LEU A 2 6.94 -10.24 -6.23
N ASP A 3 7.88 -10.33 -7.19
CA ASP A 3 8.97 -11.31 -7.10
C ASP A 3 9.83 -11.06 -5.85
N GLY A 4 10.07 -9.79 -5.52
CA GLY A 4 10.79 -9.41 -4.31
C GLY A 4 10.02 -9.77 -3.03
N ALA A 5 8.69 -9.63 -3.04
CA ALA A 5 7.86 -10.04 -1.92
C ALA A 5 7.95 -11.55 -1.65
N LEU A 6 7.90 -12.37 -2.71
CA LEU A 6 8.01 -13.83 -2.63
C LEU A 6 9.42 -14.30 -2.25
N LYS A 7 10.47 -13.71 -2.88
CA LYS A 7 11.87 -14.11 -2.66
C LYS A 7 12.48 -13.49 -1.41
N GLY A 8 11.84 -12.47 -0.84
CA GLY A 8 12.29 -11.78 0.37
C GLY A 8 13.46 -10.82 0.18
N HIS A 9 13.79 -10.46 -1.05
CA HIS A 9 14.75 -9.42 -1.42
C HIS A 9 14.35 -8.78 -2.74
N GLY A 10 14.77 -7.53 -2.98
CA GLY A 10 14.43 -6.81 -4.21
C GLY A 10 15.00 -7.52 -5.46
N VAL A 11 14.15 -7.78 -6.46
CA VAL A 11 14.52 -8.51 -7.68
C VAL A 11 14.47 -7.60 -8.91
N ASN A 12 13.51 -6.65 -8.93
CA ASN A 12 13.22 -5.84 -10.12
C ASN A 12 13.81 -4.42 -10.05
N ALA A 13 14.94 -4.22 -9.36
CA ALA A 13 15.54 -2.89 -9.13
C ALA A 13 15.81 -2.11 -10.43
N ALA A 14 16.32 -2.78 -11.47
CA ALA A 14 16.60 -2.15 -12.77
C ALA A 14 15.32 -1.66 -13.45
N LYS A 15 14.24 -2.45 -13.43
CA LYS A 15 12.95 -2.07 -14.00
C LYS A 15 12.28 -0.93 -13.22
N ILE A 16 12.38 -0.96 -11.91
CA ILE A 16 11.86 0.10 -11.05
C ILE A 16 12.58 1.41 -11.32
N LYS A 17 13.92 1.39 -11.48
CA LYS A 17 14.71 2.55 -11.85
C LYS A 17 14.28 3.11 -13.21
N GLU A 18 14.14 2.25 -14.22
CA GLU A 18 13.67 2.63 -15.56
C GLU A 18 12.30 3.34 -15.49
N ILE A 19 11.37 2.84 -14.66
CA ILE A 19 10.07 3.49 -14.42
C ILE A 19 10.26 4.87 -13.80
N CYS A 20 11.05 5.00 -12.74
CA CYS A 20 11.29 6.27 -12.07
C CYS A 20 11.89 7.32 -13.04
N GLU A 21 12.77 6.90 -13.95
CA GLU A 21 13.40 7.77 -14.95
C GLU A 21 12.44 8.15 -16.10
N SER A 22 11.39 7.36 -16.33
CA SER A 22 10.44 7.55 -17.45
C SER A 22 9.21 8.40 -17.10
N VAL A 23 8.95 8.67 -15.82
CA VAL A 23 7.76 9.40 -15.36
C VAL A 23 8.13 10.66 -14.59
N ASN A 24 7.22 11.65 -14.60
CA ASN A 24 7.37 12.91 -13.84
C ASN A 24 6.44 12.96 -12.61
N VAL A 25 6.00 11.80 -12.14
CA VAL A 25 5.15 11.66 -10.96
C VAL A 25 5.87 10.86 -9.88
N PRO A 26 5.56 11.06 -8.59
CA PRO A 26 6.17 10.28 -7.52
C PRO A 26 5.89 8.79 -7.68
N VAL A 27 6.91 7.96 -7.42
CA VAL A 27 6.82 6.50 -7.51
C VAL A 27 6.93 5.89 -6.14
N GLN A 28 6.04 4.95 -5.82
CA GLN A 28 6.14 4.13 -4.61
C GLN A 28 6.26 2.65 -4.95
N THR A 29 6.99 1.91 -4.14
CA THR A 29 7.16 0.46 -4.31
C THR A 29 7.25 -0.26 -2.99
N GLY A 30 6.82 -1.52 -2.99
CA GLY A 30 7.02 -2.48 -1.91
C GLY A 30 7.56 -3.80 -2.46
N GLY A 31 7.76 -4.75 -1.56
CA GLY A 31 8.23 -6.10 -1.87
C GLY A 31 9.72 -6.31 -1.58
N GLY A 32 10.01 -7.33 -0.78
CA GLY A 32 11.36 -7.75 -0.43
C GLY A 32 12.11 -6.83 0.53
N ILE A 33 11.43 -5.97 1.30
CA ILE A 33 12.06 -5.02 2.22
C ILE A 33 12.12 -5.64 3.61
N ARG A 34 13.33 -5.94 4.08
CA ARG A 34 13.59 -6.59 5.37
C ARG A 34 14.67 -5.89 6.19
N THR A 35 15.52 -5.08 5.58
CA THR A 35 16.64 -4.38 6.20
C THR A 35 16.64 -2.89 5.87
N MET A 36 17.42 -2.10 6.59
CA MET A 36 17.59 -0.66 6.30
C MET A 36 18.30 -0.46 4.95
N GLU A 37 19.19 -1.37 4.58
CA GLU A 37 19.90 -1.38 3.31
C GLU A 37 18.95 -1.61 2.13
N ASP A 38 17.90 -2.44 2.31
CA ASP A 38 16.85 -2.61 1.29
C ASP A 38 16.10 -1.29 1.04
N ILE A 39 15.78 -0.56 2.12
CA ILE A 39 15.15 0.77 2.01
C ILE A 39 16.07 1.74 1.26
N GLU A 40 17.34 1.80 1.63
CA GLU A 40 18.32 2.67 0.98
C GLU A 40 18.47 2.36 -0.50
N ALA A 41 18.59 1.08 -0.85
CA ALA A 41 18.70 0.63 -2.23
C ALA A 41 17.46 1.02 -3.07
N LYS A 42 16.25 0.88 -2.50
CA LYS A 42 15.02 1.30 -3.19
C LYS A 42 14.98 2.82 -3.38
N LEU A 43 15.28 3.61 -2.34
CA LEU A 43 15.33 5.08 -2.43
C LEU A 43 16.39 5.57 -3.43
N ALA A 44 17.54 4.89 -3.51
CA ALA A 44 18.61 5.20 -4.48
C ALA A 44 18.18 4.95 -5.93
N CYS A 45 17.15 4.15 -6.20
CA CYS A 45 16.56 3.97 -7.53
C CYS A 45 15.66 5.13 -7.98
N GLY A 46 15.48 6.17 -7.15
CA GLY A 46 14.60 7.31 -7.47
C GLY A 46 13.17 7.15 -6.98
N ILE A 47 12.91 6.21 -6.07
CA ILE A 47 11.60 5.99 -5.47
C ILE A 47 11.32 7.03 -4.38
N ASP A 48 10.12 7.57 -4.35
CA ASP A 48 9.69 8.56 -3.36
C ASP A 48 9.25 7.94 -2.06
N ARG A 49 8.53 6.80 -2.10
CA ARG A 49 8.03 6.10 -0.92
C ARG A 49 8.24 4.60 -1.01
N VAL A 50 8.61 4.00 0.12
CA VAL A 50 8.89 2.57 0.28
C VAL A 50 7.81 1.95 1.13
N ILE A 51 7.13 0.91 0.62
CA ILE A 51 6.05 0.21 1.32
C ILE A 51 6.61 -1.02 2.03
N ILE A 52 6.48 -1.05 3.35
CA ILE A 52 6.89 -2.17 4.21
C ILE A 52 5.63 -2.96 4.60
N GLY A 53 5.56 -4.23 4.24
CA GLY A 53 4.46 -5.13 4.57
C GLY A 53 4.82 -6.08 5.73
N THR A 54 4.96 -7.37 5.47
CA THR A 54 5.17 -8.46 6.46
C THR A 54 6.22 -8.14 7.54
N LYS A 55 7.32 -7.47 7.17
CA LYS A 55 8.36 -7.06 8.14
C LYS A 55 7.84 -6.12 9.22
N ALA A 56 6.87 -5.27 8.91
CA ALA A 56 6.27 -4.35 9.87
C ALA A 56 5.49 -5.09 10.97
N VAL A 57 4.86 -6.22 10.64
CA VAL A 57 4.12 -7.04 11.61
C VAL A 57 5.06 -7.72 12.61
N SER A 58 6.19 -8.23 12.12
CA SER A 58 7.15 -9.00 12.93
C SER A 58 8.15 -8.16 13.71
N ASP A 59 8.41 -6.89 13.28
CA ASP A 59 9.47 -6.05 13.84
C ASP A 59 9.08 -4.57 13.83
N SER A 60 8.35 -4.14 14.86
CA SER A 60 7.94 -2.74 15.01
C SER A 60 9.13 -1.79 15.30
N GLU A 61 10.21 -2.29 15.90
CA GLU A 61 11.42 -1.50 16.12
C GLU A 61 12.15 -1.18 14.81
N PHE A 62 12.12 -2.10 13.85
CA PHE A 62 12.58 -1.83 12.49
C PHE A 62 11.79 -0.68 11.85
N VAL A 63 10.46 -0.73 11.95
CA VAL A 63 9.60 0.35 11.44
C VAL A 63 9.94 1.68 12.11
N LYS A 64 10.12 1.69 13.44
CA LYS A 64 10.49 2.90 14.17
C LYS A 64 11.79 3.49 13.64
N ARG A 65 12.86 2.69 13.52
CA ARG A 65 14.15 3.16 12.97
C ARG A 65 14.00 3.69 11.54
N ALA A 66 13.18 3.03 10.72
CA ALA A 66 12.93 3.46 9.34
C ALA A 66 12.20 4.82 9.30
N VAL A 67 11.17 4.99 10.12
CA VAL A 67 10.43 6.26 10.23
C VAL A 67 11.31 7.38 10.80
N ASP A 68 12.07 7.10 11.85
CA ASP A 68 12.99 8.09 12.45
C ASP A 68 14.03 8.60 11.41
N LYS A 69 14.49 7.72 10.49
CA LYS A 69 15.50 8.08 9.48
C LYS A 69 14.89 8.68 8.20
N TYR A 70 13.75 8.17 7.73
CA TYR A 70 13.22 8.50 6.40
C TYR A 70 11.86 9.21 6.43
N GLY A 71 11.22 9.31 7.60
CA GLY A 71 9.96 10.02 7.81
C GLY A 71 8.86 9.55 6.87
N LYS A 72 8.23 10.50 6.19
CA LYS A 72 7.11 10.29 5.25
C LYS A 72 7.42 9.41 4.04
N LYS A 73 8.67 9.06 3.80
CA LYS A 73 9.05 8.12 2.74
C LYS A 73 8.72 6.68 3.10
N ILE A 74 8.42 6.39 4.38
CA ILE A 74 8.00 5.07 4.84
C ILE A 74 6.48 4.98 4.83
N VAL A 75 5.99 3.97 4.13
CA VAL A 75 4.57 3.61 4.05
C VAL A 75 4.42 2.20 4.60
N ILE A 76 3.33 1.93 5.31
CA ILE A 76 3.02 0.57 5.76
C ILE A 76 1.96 -0.03 4.84
N GLY A 77 2.23 -1.23 4.34
CA GLY A 77 1.24 -2.06 3.65
C GLY A 77 0.52 -2.95 4.67
N ILE A 78 -0.79 -2.83 4.74
CA ILE A 78 -1.67 -3.69 5.55
C ILE A 78 -2.58 -4.44 4.60
N ASP A 79 -2.30 -5.70 4.39
CA ASP A 79 -3.17 -6.60 3.66
C ASP A 79 -4.08 -7.30 4.68
N ALA A 80 -5.39 -7.27 4.48
CA ALA A 80 -6.34 -7.82 5.43
C ALA A 80 -7.33 -8.79 4.78
N LYS A 81 -7.68 -9.82 5.53
CA LYS A 81 -8.76 -10.75 5.23
C LYS A 81 -9.72 -10.81 6.41
N ASP A 82 -10.99 -10.55 6.18
CA ASP A 82 -12.01 -10.53 7.23
C ASP A 82 -11.62 -9.65 8.43
N GLY A 83 -10.97 -8.50 8.15
CA GLY A 83 -10.50 -7.54 9.16
C GLY A 83 -9.21 -7.92 9.88
N MET A 84 -8.64 -9.12 9.65
CA MET A 84 -7.38 -9.57 10.25
C MET A 84 -6.20 -9.33 9.30
N VAL A 85 -5.05 -8.91 9.84
CA VAL A 85 -3.84 -8.67 9.04
C VAL A 85 -3.31 -9.98 8.46
N ALA A 86 -3.17 -10.03 7.13
CA ALA A 86 -2.57 -11.14 6.40
C ALA A 86 -1.06 -10.95 6.28
N ILE A 87 -0.32 -12.05 6.36
CA ILE A 87 1.15 -12.11 6.28
C ILE A 87 1.60 -13.25 5.36
N GLU A 88 2.89 -13.29 5.05
CA GLU A 88 3.51 -14.37 4.26
C GLU A 88 2.83 -14.60 2.90
N GLY A 89 2.60 -13.50 2.13
CA GLY A 89 1.97 -13.62 0.82
C GLY A 89 0.49 -14.03 0.89
N TRP A 90 -0.19 -13.66 2.01
CA TRP A 90 -1.60 -13.94 2.29
C TRP A 90 -1.92 -15.39 2.72
N GLU A 91 -0.89 -16.19 2.96
CA GLU A 91 -1.07 -17.58 3.38
C GLU A 91 -1.49 -17.73 4.85
N LYS A 92 -1.15 -16.74 5.68
CA LYS A 92 -1.46 -16.72 7.11
C LYS A 92 -2.08 -15.39 7.54
N THR A 93 -2.84 -15.42 8.62
CA THR A 93 -3.28 -14.23 9.36
C THR A 93 -2.47 -14.06 10.64
N SER A 94 -2.23 -12.80 11.02
CA SER A 94 -1.64 -12.47 12.32
C SER A 94 -2.72 -12.41 13.40
N ASP A 95 -2.30 -12.21 14.66
CA ASP A 95 -3.22 -12.00 15.80
C ASP A 95 -3.78 -10.57 15.88
N PHE A 96 -3.40 -9.69 14.96
CA PHE A 96 -3.84 -8.29 14.93
C PHE A 96 -5.03 -8.11 14.00
N THR A 97 -6.02 -7.33 14.44
CA THR A 97 -6.94 -6.70 13.51
C THR A 97 -6.19 -5.61 12.71
N ALA A 98 -6.66 -5.34 11.49
CA ALA A 98 -6.04 -4.32 10.64
C ALA A 98 -6.04 -2.94 11.30
N VAL A 99 -7.13 -2.58 12.01
CA VAL A 99 -7.28 -1.30 12.71
C VAL A 99 -6.33 -1.19 13.90
N GLU A 100 -6.21 -2.25 14.73
CA GLU A 100 -5.25 -2.25 15.86
C GLU A 100 -3.81 -2.12 15.37
N PHE A 101 -3.47 -2.82 14.30
CA PHE A 101 -2.15 -2.74 13.72
C PHE A 101 -1.86 -1.35 13.12
N ALA A 102 -2.85 -0.76 12.41
CA ALA A 102 -2.74 0.59 11.89
C ALA A 102 -2.49 1.62 13.01
N LYS A 103 -3.26 1.56 14.10
CA LYS A 103 -3.06 2.40 15.30
C LYS A 103 -1.66 2.25 15.87
N LYS A 104 -1.15 1.01 15.98
CA LYS A 104 0.21 0.75 16.44
C LYS A 104 1.25 1.41 15.54
N MET A 105 1.09 1.35 14.21
CA MET A 105 2.01 1.95 13.25
C MET A 105 1.95 3.49 13.30
N VAL A 106 0.77 4.08 13.41
CA VAL A 106 0.61 5.53 13.56
C VAL A 106 1.26 6.04 14.85
N ASN A 107 1.14 5.31 15.96
CA ASN A 107 1.81 5.65 17.23
C ASN A 107 3.35 5.60 17.12
N ILE A 108 3.91 4.86 16.19
CA ILE A 108 5.36 4.84 15.88
C ILE A 108 5.76 6.05 15.01
N GLY A 109 4.80 6.75 14.39
CA GLY A 109 5.05 7.91 13.54
C GLY A 109 4.82 7.66 12.04
N VAL A 110 4.22 6.53 11.67
CA VAL A 110 3.80 6.26 10.28
C VAL A 110 2.71 7.24 9.87
N GLN A 111 2.87 7.87 8.71
CA GLN A 111 1.95 8.88 8.19
C GLN A 111 1.09 8.39 7.04
N THR A 112 1.48 7.31 6.36
CA THR A 112 0.73 6.77 5.22
C THR A 112 0.63 5.25 5.31
N ILE A 113 -0.57 4.73 5.05
CA ILE A 113 -0.87 3.29 5.05
C ILE A 113 -1.55 2.93 3.74
N VAL A 114 -1.04 1.92 3.03
CA VAL A 114 -1.77 1.23 1.97
C VAL A 114 -2.57 0.11 2.61
N TYR A 115 -3.90 0.20 2.54
CA TYR A 115 -4.80 -0.80 3.10
C TYR A 115 -5.46 -1.60 1.99
N THR A 116 -5.16 -2.90 1.92
CA THR A 116 -5.68 -3.83 0.91
C THR A 116 -6.69 -4.80 1.54
N ASP A 117 -7.92 -4.81 1.04
CA ASP A 117 -8.82 -5.94 1.28
C ASP A 117 -8.52 -7.04 0.25
N ILE A 118 -7.87 -8.13 0.70
CA ILE A 118 -7.43 -9.20 -0.20
C ILE A 118 -8.59 -10.04 -0.75
N ALA A 119 -9.77 -10.00 -0.13
CA ALA A 119 -10.94 -10.69 -0.65
C ALA A 119 -11.46 -10.05 -1.95
N THR A 120 -11.23 -8.75 -2.12
CA THR A 120 -11.64 -8.02 -3.32
C THR A 120 -10.50 -7.85 -4.32
N ASP A 121 -9.22 -8.01 -3.91
CA ASP A 121 -8.08 -7.73 -4.77
C ASP A 121 -8.09 -8.57 -6.05
N GLY A 122 -7.85 -7.92 -7.20
CA GLY A 122 -7.85 -8.55 -8.53
C GLY A 122 -9.23 -8.97 -9.06
N THR A 123 -10.32 -8.88 -8.28
CA THR A 123 -11.67 -9.34 -8.68
C THR A 123 -12.38 -8.39 -9.62
N LEU A 124 -12.08 -7.09 -9.60
CA LEU A 124 -12.80 -6.01 -10.29
C LEU A 124 -14.26 -5.83 -9.82
N ALA A 125 -14.65 -6.47 -8.74
CA ALA A 125 -16.03 -6.47 -8.23
C ALA A 125 -16.39 -5.24 -7.37
N GLY A 126 -15.41 -4.42 -7.04
CA GLY A 126 -15.52 -3.23 -6.22
C GLY A 126 -14.69 -3.31 -4.95
N PRO A 127 -14.26 -2.16 -4.40
CA PRO A 127 -13.55 -2.09 -3.13
C PRO A 127 -14.51 -2.33 -1.96
N ASN A 128 -13.97 -2.75 -0.84
CA ASN A 128 -14.71 -2.82 0.43
C ASN A 128 -14.83 -1.42 1.05
N VAL A 129 -15.82 -0.64 0.57
CA VAL A 129 -16.03 0.77 0.94
C VAL A 129 -16.16 0.95 2.46
N ASN A 130 -16.87 0.02 3.13
CA ASN A 130 -17.07 0.09 4.58
C ASN A 130 -15.76 -0.08 5.35
N ALA A 131 -14.95 -1.08 4.98
CA ALA A 131 -13.65 -1.31 5.61
C ALA A 131 -12.68 -0.14 5.36
N MET A 132 -12.72 0.49 4.17
CA MET A 132 -11.92 1.68 3.86
C MET A 132 -12.34 2.88 4.71
N ALA A 133 -13.65 3.13 4.87
CA ALA A 133 -14.17 4.19 5.72
C ALA A 133 -13.85 3.96 7.21
N GLU A 134 -13.99 2.72 7.69
CA GLU A 134 -13.61 2.34 9.05
C GLU A 134 -12.12 2.62 9.30
N MET A 135 -11.24 2.15 8.41
CA MET A 135 -9.80 2.38 8.53
C MET A 135 -9.46 3.87 8.53
N ALA A 136 -10.00 4.65 7.59
CA ALA A 136 -9.73 6.08 7.48
C ALA A 136 -10.20 6.86 8.71
N SER A 137 -11.32 6.45 9.33
CA SER A 137 -11.84 7.09 10.55
C SER A 137 -11.10 6.67 11.82
N ALA A 138 -10.48 5.49 11.84
CA ALA A 138 -9.86 4.90 13.02
C ALA A 138 -8.47 5.45 13.35
N VAL A 139 -7.77 6.05 12.37
CA VAL A 139 -6.38 6.52 12.53
C VAL A 139 -6.17 7.90 11.93
N ASN A 140 -5.23 8.65 12.47
CA ASN A 140 -4.81 9.93 11.92
C ASN A 140 -3.59 9.72 10.99
N ALA A 141 -3.85 9.14 9.82
CA ALA A 141 -2.86 8.88 8.78
C ALA A 141 -3.54 8.89 7.40
N ASP A 142 -2.76 9.13 6.35
CA ASP A 142 -3.20 9.05 4.97
C ASP A 142 -3.46 7.59 4.60
N ILE A 143 -4.72 7.24 4.32
CA ILE A 143 -5.08 5.88 3.90
C ILE A 143 -5.18 5.81 2.39
N ILE A 144 -4.45 4.89 1.79
CA ILE A 144 -4.54 4.56 0.36
C ILE A 144 -5.31 3.25 0.25
N ALA A 145 -6.51 3.32 -0.33
CA ALA A 145 -7.35 2.14 -0.55
C ALA A 145 -6.76 1.24 -1.65
N SER A 146 -6.79 -0.06 -1.45
CA SER A 146 -6.32 -1.06 -2.40
C SER A 146 -7.25 -2.29 -2.41
N GLY A 147 -7.41 -2.87 -3.60
CA GLY A 147 -8.23 -4.06 -3.83
C GLY A 147 -9.59 -3.77 -4.49
N GLY A 148 -9.94 -4.54 -5.50
CA GLY A 148 -11.28 -4.62 -6.07
C GLY A 148 -11.70 -3.57 -7.09
N VAL A 149 -10.99 -2.47 -7.26
CA VAL A 149 -11.39 -1.40 -8.19
C VAL A 149 -11.50 -1.92 -9.62
N GLY A 150 -12.69 -1.80 -10.21
CA GLY A 150 -12.99 -2.29 -11.56
C GLY A 150 -13.77 -1.30 -12.43
N SER A 151 -14.15 -0.12 -11.89
CA SER A 151 -14.88 0.89 -12.64
C SER A 151 -14.66 2.29 -12.08
N LEU A 152 -15.06 3.32 -12.83
CA LEU A 152 -15.03 4.71 -12.37
C LEU A 152 -15.96 4.93 -11.16
N ASP A 153 -17.11 4.25 -11.12
CA ASP A 153 -18.04 4.37 -9.99
C ASP A 153 -17.48 3.76 -8.70
N HIS A 154 -16.64 2.73 -8.80
CA HIS A 154 -15.89 2.21 -7.66
C HIS A 154 -14.93 3.26 -7.09
N ILE A 155 -14.25 4.03 -7.93
CA ILE A 155 -13.37 5.13 -7.50
C ILE A 155 -14.20 6.23 -6.82
N LYS A 156 -15.32 6.63 -7.42
CA LYS A 156 -16.22 7.64 -6.85
C LYS A 156 -16.77 7.23 -5.48
N SER A 157 -17.07 5.95 -5.30
CA SER A 157 -17.60 5.44 -4.00
C SER A 157 -16.59 5.59 -2.86
N LEU A 158 -15.31 5.70 -3.16
CA LEU A 158 -14.25 5.90 -2.15
C LEU A 158 -14.08 7.37 -1.76
N VAL A 159 -14.51 8.34 -2.56
CA VAL A 159 -14.31 9.78 -2.30
C VAL A 159 -14.86 10.21 -0.94
N THR A 160 -15.99 9.64 -0.52
CA THR A 160 -16.65 10.00 0.74
C THR A 160 -16.17 9.20 1.95
N THR A 161 -15.23 8.28 1.78
CA THR A 161 -14.74 7.41 2.87
C THR A 161 -13.67 8.05 3.74
N GLY A 162 -13.08 9.15 3.29
CA GLY A 162 -11.95 9.79 3.97
C GLY A 162 -10.59 9.21 3.62
N VAL A 163 -10.50 8.30 2.63
CA VAL A 163 -9.19 7.86 2.11
C VAL A 163 -8.53 8.95 1.29
N GLU A 164 -7.21 9.06 1.39
CA GLU A 164 -6.39 10.05 0.66
C GLU A 164 -6.17 9.65 -0.80
N GLY A 165 -6.19 8.35 -1.09
CA GLY A 165 -5.93 7.86 -2.43
C GLY A 165 -6.42 6.44 -2.66
N VAL A 166 -6.30 5.99 -3.93
CA VAL A 166 -6.69 4.64 -4.32
C VAL A 166 -5.69 4.04 -5.30
N ILE A 167 -5.38 2.76 -5.15
CA ILE A 167 -4.61 1.99 -6.12
C ILE A 167 -5.57 1.38 -7.14
N VAL A 168 -5.34 1.71 -8.40
CA VAL A 168 -6.04 1.10 -9.54
C VAL A 168 -5.04 0.24 -10.30
N GLY A 169 -5.12 -1.07 -10.14
CA GLY A 169 -4.21 -2.04 -10.74
C GLY A 169 -4.79 -2.66 -12.03
N LYS A 170 -5.30 -3.88 -11.90
CA LYS A 170 -5.83 -4.69 -13.02
C LYS A 170 -6.80 -3.95 -13.94
N ALA A 171 -7.63 -3.06 -13.40
CA ALA A 171 -8.61 -2.32 -14.19
C ALA A 171 -7.99 -1.40 -15.25
N LEU A 172 -6.78 -0.83 -15.00
CA LEU A 172 -6.04 -0.06 -16.00
C LEU A 172 -5.49 -0.96 -17.11
N TYR A 173 -4.94 -2.13 -16.76
CA TYR A 173 -4.35 -3.06 -17.72
C TYR A 173 -5.39 -3.82 -18.57
N THR A 174 -6.65 -3.78 -18.17
CA THR A 174 -7.78 -4.42 -18.88
C THR A 174 -8.75 -3.41 -19.48
N ASP A 175 -8.34 -2.14 -19.57
CA ASP A 175 -9.13 -1.03 -20.15
C ASP A 175 -10.53 -0.87 -19.51
N LYS A 176 -10.68 -1.26 -18.25
CA LYS A 176 -11.92 -1.08 -17.48
C LYS A 176 -12.05 0.31 -16.87
N VAL A 177 -10.90 0.98 -16.66
CA VAL A 177 -10.82 2.34 -16.13
C VAL A 177 -9.86 3.14 -17.00
N ASP A 178 -10.32 4.26 -17.52
CA ASP A 178 -9.46 5.27 -18.13
C ASP A 178 -8.85 6.14 -17.03
N LEU A 179 -7.52 6.28 -17.05
CA LEU A 179 -6.79 7.02 -16.00
C LEU A 179 -7.16 8.51 -15.99
N THR A 180 -7.35 9.11 -17.18
CA THR A 180 -7.67 10.53 -17.30
C THR A 180 -9.04 10.82 -16.71
N GLU A 181 -10.04 9.98 -17.00
CA GLU A 181 -11.38 10.09 -16.42
C GLU A 181 -11.38 9.81 -14.91
N ALA A 182 -10.59 8.85 -14.45
CA ALA A 182 -10.41 8.56 -13.02
C ALA A 182 -9.87 9.78 -12.26
N ILE A 183 -8.82 10.44 -12.79
CA ILE A 183 -8.24 11.65 -12.18
C ILE A 183 -9.24 12.81 -12.16
N LYS A 184 -10.04 12.98 -13.20
CA LYS A 184 -11.10 14.02 -13.24
C LYS A 184 -12.20 13.77 -12.21
N ALA A 185 -12.52 12.52 -11.96
CA ALA A 185 -13.62 12.13 -11.06
C ALA A 185 -13.35 12.36 -9.58
N VAL A 186 -12.08 12.54 -9.17
CA VAL A 186 -11.65 12.72 -7.78
C VAL A 186 -11.10 14.13 -7.48
N LYS A 187 -11.08 15.00 -8.49
CA LYS A 187 -10.75 16.43 -8.37
C LYS A 187 -11.99 17.25 -8.05
#